data_bd88203a1d377934eba0eb9ea119860a
#
_entry.id   bd88203a1d377934eba0eb9ea119860a
#
_cell.length_a   1.000
_cell.length_b   1.000
_cell.length_c   1.000
_cell.angle_alpha   90.00
_cell.angle_beta   90.00
_cell.angle_gamma   90.00
#
_symmetry.space_group_name_H-M   'P 1'
#
loop_
_entity.id
_entity.type
_entity.pdbx_description
1 polymer ?
#
loop_
_entity_poly.entity_id
_entity_poly.type
_entity_poly.pdbx_seq_one_letter_code
_entity_poly.pdbx_strand_id
1 'polypeptide(L)'
;MLLVACGPSTSGEDATANVADLGVGLGGDGDRAQLGTDGVAVNSGDIDSVVMIGDSITKGSTPALEESFDVLGVEADIHAQNGKRMAVSYGDNPSGSSVAEFVAGGSDDHADELWIVALGTNDIGQYSSPDEIAAAVNEVLAAVPDESALVWVDTYFRDRPDQQDVVNTIIRDRVARRGNSVVAPWTEFVAGDGVMSSDGVHPSDDGTKAFAFVVTETTRAFLDR
;
A
#
# COMPACT_ATOMS: atom_id res chain seq x y z
N MET A 1 -53.46 -28.71 -24.56
CA MET A 1 -52.38 -28.73 -25.51
C MET A 1 -51.81 -27.31 -25.62
N LEU A 2 -50.80 -27.02 -24.84
CA LEU A 2 -50.04 -25.77 -24.96
C LEU A 2 -48.59 -26.08 -24.51
N LEU A 3 -47.69 -25.97 -25.47
CA LEU A 3 -46.26 -26.10 -25.29
C LEU A 3 -45.72 -24.87 -24.55
N VAL A 4 -44.97 -25.08 -23.48
CA VAL A 4 -44.10 -24.05 -22.87
C VAL A 4 -42.67 -24.37 -23.24
N ALA A 5 -42.06 -23.46 -24.00
CA ALA A 5 -40.68 -23.55 -24.43
C ALA A 5 -39.73 -23.16 -23.27
N CYS A 6 -38.76 -24.00 -22.99
CA CYS A 6 -37.62 -23.68 -22.17
C CYS A 6 -36.72 -22.69 -22.92
N GLY A 7 -36.47 -21.50 -22.33
CA GLY A 7 -35.40 -20.62 -22.75
C GLY A 7 -34.06 -20.99 -22.08
N PRO A 8 -32.93 -20.73 -22.72
CA PRO A 8 -31.62 -21.13 -22.21
C PRO A 8 -31.17 -20.23 -21.05
N SER A 9 -30.57 -20.87 -20.06
CA SER A 9 -29.84 -20.24 -18.96
C SER A 9 -28.69 -19.41 -19.52
N THR A 10 -28.67 -18.13 -19.21
CA THR A 10 -27.51 -17.28 -19.41
C THR A 10 -26.49 -17.58 -18.33
N SER A 11 -25.35 -18.06 -18.78
CA SER A 11 -24.11 -18.22 -18.03
C SER A 11 -23.68 -16.92 -17.33
N GLY A 12 -23.16 -17.07 -16.11
CA GLY A 12 -22.64 -15.97 -15.31
C GLY A 12 -21.59 -15.16 -16.07
N GLU A 13 -21.77 -13.86 -16.04
CA GLU A 13 -20.75 -12.91 -16.44
C GLU A 13 -19.73 -12.81 -15.31
N ASP A 14 -18.48 -13.13 -15.64
CA ASP A 14 -17.31 -12.89 -14.81
C ASP A 14 -17.25 -11.41 -14.44
N ALA A 15 -17.44 -11.10 -13.18
CA ALA A 15 -17.28 -9.77 -12.64
C ALA A 15 -15.78 -9.48 -12.42
N THR A 16 -15.00 -9.41 -13.50
CA THR A 16 -13.73 -8.69 -13.47
C THR A 16 -14.07 -7.20 -13.55
N ALA A 17 -14.16 -6.55 -12.38
CA ALA A 17 -14.27 -5.10 -12.32
C ALA A 17 -13.04 -4.49 -12.98
N ASN A 18 -13.21 -3.94 -14.16
CA ASN A 18 -12.14 -3.27 -14.89
C ASN A 18 -11.95 -1.89 -14.27
N VAL A 19 -10.72 -1.52 -13.89
CA VAL A 19 -10.36 -0.22 -13.31
C VAL A 19 -10.85 0.96 -14.18
N ALA A 20 -11.06 0.74 -15.48
CA ALA A 20 -11.67 1.70 -16.39
C ALA A 20 -13.11 2.12 -15.99
N ASP A 21 -13.84 1.28 -15.24
CA ASP A 21 -15.20 1.58 -14.77
C ASP A 21 -15.22 2.47 -13.50
N LEU A 22 -14.08 2.67 -12.83
CA LEU A 22 -13.96 3.52 -11.65
C LEU A 22 -13.85 5.01 -11.99
N GLY A 23 -13.83 5.39 -13.28
CA GLY A 23 -13.73 6.79 -13.71
C GLY A 23 -12.38 7.44 -13.36
N VAL A 24 -11.41 6.67 -12.93
CA VAL A 24 -10.03 7.12 -12.78
C VAL A 24 -9.48 7.31 -14.18
N GLY A 25 -9.43 8.55 -14.66
CA GLY A 25 -8.95 8.91 -15.99
C GLY A 25 -7.47 8.58 -16.14
N LEU A 26 -7.17 7.34 -16.45
CA LEU A 26 -5.89 6.97 -17.00
C LEU A 26 -5.85 7.54 -18.42
N GLY A 27 -5.11 8.63 -18.62
CA GLY A 27 -4.97 9.32 -19.89
C GLY A 27 -4.64 8.35 -21.03
N GLY A 28 -5.29 8.59 -22.17
CA GLY A 28 -5.48 7.70 -23.28
C GLY A 28 -4.26 7.01 -23.88
N ASP A 29 -4.60 5.93 -24.55
CA ASP A 29 -3.85 5.16 -25.56
C ASP A 29 -2.34 4.93 -25.34
N GLY A 30 -2.02 3.77 -24.81
CA GLY A 30 -0.81 3.02 -25.20
C GLY A 30 0.37 3.03 -24.23
N ASP A 31 0.43 3.88 -23.23
CA ASP A 31 1.40 3.79 -22.14
C ASP A 31 0.67 3.31 -20.88
N ARG A 32 0.84 2.03 -20.54
CA ARG A 32 0.73 1.62 -19.15
C ARG A 32 1.61 2.60 -18.38
N ALA A 33 1.02 3.40 -17.48
CA ALA A 33 1.80 4.20 -16.55
C ALA A 33 2.67 3.19 -15.78
N GLN A 34 3.92 3.03 -16.20
CA GLN A 34 4.92 2.38 -15.38
C GLN A 34 5.03 3.27 -14.16
N LEU A 35 4.52 2.80 -13.05
CA LEU A 35 4.78 3.39 -11.74
C LEU A 35 6.29 3.44 -11.64
N GLY A 36 6.86 4.66 -11.73
CA GLY A 36 8.29 4.85 -11.97
C GLY A 36 9.13 4.22 -10.89
N THR A 37 9.72 3.09 -11.21
CA THR A 37 10.83 2.48 -10.46
C THR A 37 12.15 3.05 -10.96
N ASP A 38 12.16 4.33 -11.39
CA ASP A 38 13.31 4.98 -11.99
C ASP A 38 14.55 4.86 -11.10
N GLY A 39 15.38 3.88 -11.40
CA GLY A 39 16.75 3.80 -10.91
C GLY A 39 17.01 2.89 -9.71
N VAL A 40 16.03 2.16 -9.19
CA VAL A 40 16.25 1.20 -8.11
C VAL A 40 16.50 -0.19 -8.71
N ALA A 41 17.70 -0.75 -8.50
CA ALA A 41 17.94 -2.16 -8.77
C ALA A 41 17.11 -2.97 -7.77
N VAL A 42 15.97 -3.47 -8.21
CA VAL A 42 15.14 -4.38 -7.45
C VAL A 42 15.75 -5.77 -7.57
N ASN A 43 16.23 -6.31 -6.46
CA ASN A 43 16.64 -7.71 -6.40
C ASN A 43 15.35 -8.54 -6.39
N SER A 44 14.96 -9.03 -7.54
CA SER A 44 13.84 -9.93 -7.69
C SER A 44 14.28 -11.35 -7.30
N GLY A 45 14.25 -11.66 -6.01
CA GLY A 45 14.12 -13.02 -5.50
C GLY A 45 12.74 -13.58 -5.87
N ASP A 46 12.48 -14.87 -5.75
CA ASP A 46 11.12 -15.40 -5.86
C ASP A 46 10.33 -14.89 -4.65
N ILE A 47 9.50 -13.86 -4.83
CA ILE A 47 8.64 -13.34 -3.76
C ILE A 47 7.43 -14.26 -3.66
N ASP A 48 7.31 -14.95 -2.53
CA ASP A 48 6.25 -15.91 -2.25
C ASP A 48 5.18 -15.32 -1.30
N SER A 49 5.57 -14.33 -0.49
CA SER A 49 4.70 -13.74 0.51
C SER A 49 4.87 -12.24 0.66
N VAL A 50 3.82 -11.61 1.18
CA VAL A 50 3.76 -10.19 1.52
C VAL A 50 3.49 -10.02 3.00
N VAL A 51 4.30 -9.22 3.69
CA VAL A 51 4.00 -8.72 5.04
C VAL A 51 3.62 -7.25 4.94
N MET A 52 2.42 -6.88 5.36
CA MET A 52 1.98 -5.49 5.29
C MET A 52 1.69 -4.90 6.67
N ILE A 53 2.32 -3.76 6.98
CA ILE A 53 2.10 -3.01 8.21
C ILE A 53 1.44 -1.69 7.88
N GLY A 54 0.27 -1.44 8.49
CA GLY A 54 -0.50 -0.26 8.16
C GLY A 54 -1.37 0.30 9.29
N ASP A 55 -1.99 1.41 8.99
CA ASP A 55 -2.90 2.14 9.88
C ASP A 55 -4.38 1.91 9.54
N SER A 56 -5.24 2.91 9.81
CA SER A 56 -6.67 2.84 9.52
C SER A 56 -6.99 2.75 8.02
N ILE A 57 -6.15 3.30 7.17
CA ILE A 57 -6.31 3.26 5.71
C ILE A 57 -6.15 1.81 5.23
N THR A 58 -5.07 1.17 5.62
CA THR A 58 -4.82 -0.25 5.34
C THR A 58 -5.93 -1.13 5.92
N LYS A 59 -6.30 -0.90 7.19
CA LYS A 59 -7.37 -1.67 7.85
C LYS A 59 -8.70 -1.56 7.12
N GLY A 60 -9.08 -0.36 6.67
CA GLY A 60 -10.30 -0.13 5.89
C GLY A 60 -10.25 -0.77 4.51
N SER A 61 -9.05 -0.90 3.95
CA SER A 61 -8.81 -1.47 2.61
C SER A 61 -8.49 -2.97 2.64
N THR A 62 -8.39 -3.61 3.82
CA THR A 62 -7.98 -5.02 3.94
C THR A 62 -8.74 -5.96 3.01
N PRO A 63 -10.08 -5.93 2.90
CA PRO A 63 -10.78 -6.85 2.00
C PRO A 63 -10.38 -6.69 0.52
N ALA A 64 -10.15 -5.44 0.05
CA ALA A 64 -9.72 -5.18 -1.31
C ALA A 64 -8.24 -5.55 -1.54
N LEU A 65 -7.40 -5.41 -0.52
CA LEU A 65 -5.99 -5.84 -0.55
C LEU A 65 -5.89 -7.36 -0.63
N GLU A 66 -6.60 -8.10 0.24
CA GLU A 66 -6.63 -9.56 0.24
C GLU A 66 -7.08 -10.10 -1.12
N GLU A 67 -8.21 -9.59 -1.67
CA GLU A 67 -8.67 -9.96 -3.01
C GLU A 67 -7.63 -9.69 -4.09
N SER A 68 -6.94 -8.56 -4.01
CA SER A 68 -5.92 -8.17 -5.01
C SER A 68 -4.64 -9.00 -4.89
N PHE A 69 -4.20 -9.36 -3.69
CA PHE A 69 -3.05 -10.26 -3.48
C PHE A 69 -3.38 -11.69 -3.89
N ASP A 70 -4.60 -12.16 -3.65
CA ASP A 70 -5.08 -13.47 -4.14
C ASP A 70 -5.01 -13.54 -5.69
N VAL A 71 -5.40 -12.45 -6.39
CA VAL A 71 -5.27 -12.36 -7.86
C VAL A 71 -3.81 -12.38 -8.33
N LEU A 72 -2.88 -11.83 -7.53
CA LEU A 72 -1.45 -11.92 -7.81
C LEU A 72 -0.85 -13.29 -7.49
N GLY A 73 -1.57 -14.14 -6.76
CA GLY A 73 -1.09 -15.45 -6.31
C GLY A 73 -0.05 -15.37 -5.20
N VAL A 74 -0.11 -14.31 -4.37
CA VAL A 74 0.84 -14.05 -3.27
C VAL A 74 0.09 -14.10 -1.95
N GLU A 75 0.62 -14.85 -0.98
CA GLU A 75 0.08 -14.87 0.39
C GLU A 75 0.37 -13.54 1.10
N ALA A 76 -0.63 -12.95 1.75
CA ALA A 76 -0.47 -11.67 2.44
C ALA A 76 -0.81 -11.78 3.94
N ASP A 77 0.13 -11.36 4.79
CA ASP A 77 -0.06 -11.17 6.23
C ASP A 77 -0.17 -9.67 6.55
N ILE A 78 -1.40 -9.21 6.86
CA ILE A 78 -1.74 -7.79 7.00
C ILE A 78 -1.93 -7.40 8.47
N HIS A 79 -0.99 -6.62 9.01
CA HIS A 79 -0.98 -6.07 10.37
C HIS A 79 -1.42 -4.60 10.38
N ALA A 80 -2.72 -4.34 10.42
CA ALA A 80 -3.27 -3.00 10.35
C ALA A 80 -4.12 -2.62 11.58
N GLN A 81 -3.91 -1.41 12.10
CA GLN A 81 -4.65 -0.91 13.25
C GLN A 81 -4.90 0.60 13.16
N ASN A 82 -6.12 1.03 13.56
CA ASN A 82 -6.49 2.45 13.54
C ASN A 82 -5.52 3.30 14.35
N GLY A 83 -5.09 4.43 13.77
CA GLY A 83 -4.25 5.39 14.45
C GLY A 83 -2.80 4.94 14.66
N LYS A 84 -2.35 3.85 14.01
CA LYS A 84 -0.97 3.37 14.11
C LYS A 84 0.00 4.41 13.58
N ARG A 85 1.03 4.71 14.36
CA ARG A 85 2.13 5.62 14.02
C ARG A 85 3.40 4.84 13.72
N MET A 86 4.34 5.50 13.06
CA MET A 86 5.63 4.90 12.70
C MET A 86 6.39 4.35 13.90
N ALA A 87 6.78 5.22 14.84
CA ALA A 87 7.69 4.90 15.94
C ALA A 87 7.10 5.17 17.34
N VAL A 88 5.82 5.55 17.44
CA VAL A 88 5.20 5.90 18.72
C VAL A 88 4.03 5.00 19.01
N SER A 89 4.13 4.22 20.08
CA SER A 89 3.01 3.44 20.61
C SER A 89 2.03 4.35 21.38
N TYR A 90 0.75 4.06 21.31
CA TYR A 90 -0.29 4.79 22.03
C TYR A 90 -1.30 3.83 22.68
N GLY A 91 -1.32 3.78 24.02
CA GLY A 91 -2.11 2.81 24.75
C GLY A 91 -1.77 1.37 24.35
N ASP A 92 -2.78 0.59 23.99
CA ASP A 92 -2.63 -0.81 23.53
C ASP A 92 -2.33 -0.90 22.00
N ASN A 93 -2.05 0.23 21.33
CA ASN A 93 -1.69 0.27 19.92
C ASN A 93 -0.16 0.38 19.79
N PRO A 94 0.54 -0.73 19.47
CA PRO A 94 1.99 -0.68 19.27
C PRO A 94 2.33 0.14 18.02
N SER A 95 3.52 0.74 18.02
CA SER A 95 4.06 1.44 16.84
C SER A 95 4.26 0.48 15.66
N GLY A 96 4.38 1.04 14.45
CA GLY A 96 4.70 0.26 13.27
C GLY A 96 6.05 -0.44 13.39
N SER A 97 7.07 0.24 13.91
CA SER A 97 8.39 -0.36 14.20
C SER A 97 8.29 -1.55 15.13
N SER A 98 7.54 -1.43 16.25
CA SER A 98 7.36 -2.54 17.19
C SER A 98 6.63 -3.74 16.58
N VAL A 99 5.65 -3.49 15.67
CA VAL A 99 4.97 -4.58 14.95
C VAL A 99 5.92 -5.22 13.95
N ALA A 100 6.71 -4.44 13.21
CA ALA A 100 7.70 -4.95 12.27
C ALA A 100 8.74 -5.83 12.98
N GLU A 101 9.30 -5.38 14.11
CA GLU A 101 10.23 -6.17 14.93
C GLU A 101 9.62 -7.48 15.41
N PHE A 102 8.35 -7.44 15.83
CA PHE A 102 7.67 -8.64 16.30
C PHE A 102 7.45 -9.66 15.19
N VAL A 103 7.03 -9.22 14.00
CA VAL A 103 6.79 -10.09 12.84
C VAL A 103 8.11 -10.63 12.30
N ALA A 104 9.12 -9.78 12.13
CA ALA A 104 10.46 -10.18 11.71
C ALA A 104 11.11 -11.20 12.66
N GLY A 105 10.83 -11.10 13.96
CA GLY A 105 11.30 -12.08 14.96
C GLY A 105 10.64 -13.46 14.87
N GLY A 106 9.64 -13.64 13.99
CA GLY A 106 8.92 -14.91 13.79
C GLY A 106 9.61 -15.90 12.85
N SER A 107 10.57 -15.44 12.05
CA SER A 107 11.36 -16.23 11.10
C SER A 107 12.84 -15.85 11.16
N ASP A 108 13.72 -16.73 10.68
CA ASP A 108 15.16 -16.46 10.49
C ASP A 108 15.51 -16.23 9.00
N ASP A 109 14.52 -16.31 8.10
CA ASP A 109 14.69 -16.14 6.64
C ASP A 109 13.54 -15.30 6.09
N HIS A 110 13.87 -14.20 5.44
CA HIS A 110 12.95 -13.20 4.90
C HIS A 110 13.29 -12.81 3.46
N ALA A 111 14.16 -13.59 2.80
CA ALA A 111 14.65 -13.26 1.45
C ALA A 111 13.55 -13.29 0.39
N ASP A 112 12.53 -14.14 0.59
CA ASP A 112 11.40 -14.33 -0.32
C ASP A 112 10.16 -13.52 0.11
N GLU A 113 10.33 -12.59 1.06
CA GLU A 113 9.26 -11.71 1.53
C GLU A 113 9.36 -10.32 0.91
N LEU A 114 8.19 -9.78 0.54
CA LEU A 114 8.03 -8.35 0.26
C LEU A 114 7.35 -7.69 1.45
N TRP A 115 8.03 -6.74 2.06
CA TRP A 115 7.45 -5.93 3.12
C TRP A 115 6.79 -4.68 2.56
N ILE A 116 5.57 -4.39 3.01
CA ILE A 116 4.82 -3.20 2.64
C ILE A 116 4.54 -2.38 3.88
N VAL A 117 5.00 -1.13 3.89
CA VAL A 117 4.75 -0.17 4.98
C VAL A 117 3.82 0.91 4.48
N ALA A 118 2.62 1.02 5.07
CA ALA A 118 1.64 2.06 4.80
C ALA A 118 1.39 2.86 6.08
N LEU A 119 2.39 3.64 6.46
CA LEU A 119 2.43 4.45 7.69
C LEU A 119 2.92 5.86 7.39
N GLY A 120 2.56 6.79 8.28
CA GLY A 120 2.97 8.19 8.21
C GLY A 120 1.79 9.16 8.29
N THR A 121 0.60 8.76 7.88
CA THR A 121 -0.60 9.63 7.92
C THR A 121 -0.89 10.11 9.35
N ASN A 122 -0.79 9.24 10.35
CA ASN A 122 -0.98 9.59 11.76
C ASN A 122 0.22 10.32 12.39
N ASP A 123 1.29 10.47 11.64
CA ASP A 123 2.51 11.15 12.05
C ASP A 123 2.57 12.61 11.54
N ILE A 124 1.72 12.96 10.56
CA ILE A 124 1.63 14.30 9.98
C ILE A 124 1.27 15.32 11.08
N GLY A 125 2.18 16.28 11.30
CA GLY A 125 2.03 17.33 12.29
C GLY A 125 2.23 16.89 13.75
N GLN A 126 2.81 15.71 13.98
CA GLN A 126 3.07 15.18 15.32
C GLN A 126 4.52 15.37 15.78
N TYR A 127 5.42 15.72 14.90
CA TYR A 127 6.84 15.95 15.19
C TYR A 127 7.19 17.43 15.12
N SER A 128 8.19 17.83 15.89
CA SER A 128 8.63 19.22 15.99
C SER A 128 9.66 19.59 14.91
N SER A 129 10.28 18.61 14.29
CA SER A 129 11.32 18.82 13.28
C SER A 129 11.36 17.71 12.22
N PRO A 130 11.92 18.01 11.04
CA PRO A 130 12.19 16.98 10.02
C PRO A 130 13.12 15.86 10.52
N ASP A 131 14.04 16.15 11.44
CA ASP A 131 14.96 15.15 11.99
C ASP A 131 14.21 14.12 12.85
N GLU A 132 13.19 14.54 13.59
CA GLU A 132 12.34 13.59 14.34
C GLU A 132 11.53 12.69 13.41
N ILE A 133 11.01 13.21 12.29
CA ILE A 133 10.34 12.42 11.26
C ILE A 133 11.33 11.41 10.66
N ALA A 134 12.54 11.87 10.33
CA ALA A 134 13.59 11.01 9.76
C ALA A 134 13.99 9.89 10.74
N ALA A 135 14.05 10.18 12.03
CA ALA A 135 14.32 9.18 13.06
C ALA A 135 13.20 8.12 13.11
N ALA A 136 11.93 8.54 13.06
CA ALA A 136 10.79 7.61 13.05
C ALA A 136 10.75 6.72 11.80
N VAL A 137 11.03 7.28 10.61
CA VAL A 137 11.16 6.50 9.37
C VAL A 137 12.30 5.49 9.47
N ASN A 138 13.46 5.93 9.96
CA ASN A 138 14.63 5.04 10.13
C ASN A 138 14.35 3.91 11.13
N GLU A 139 13.58 4.16 12.19
CA GLU A 139 13.21 3.13 13.17
C GLU A 139 12.35 2.03 12.52
N VAL A 140 11.38 2.41 11.68
CA VAL A 140 10.59 1.43 10.92
C VAL A 140 11.47 0.67 9.93
N LEU A 141 12.34 1.38 9.18
CA LEU A 141 13.24 0.73 8.20
C LEU A 141 14.20 -0.25 8.87
N ALA A 142 14.70 0.06 10.07
CA ALA A 142 15.58 -0.81 10.82
C ALA A 142 14.88 -2.07 11.37
N ALA A 143 13.55 -2.03 11.49
CA ALA A 143 12.74 -3.15 11.93
C ALA A 143 12.32 -4.10 10.79
N VAL A 144 12.43 -3.64 9.53
CA VAL A 144 12.21 -4.47 8.33
C VAL A 144 13.51 -5.21 8.00
N PRO A 145 13.50 -6.54 7.80
CA PRO A 145 14.70 -7.31 7.48
C PRO A 145 15.45 -6.75 6.27
N ASP A 146 16.77 -6.66 6.36
CA ASP A 146 17.62 -6.02 5.34
C ASP A 146 17.59 -6.78 3.99
N GLU A 147 17.41 -8.10 4.03
CA GLU A 147 17.33 -8.99 2.85
C GLU A 147 16.00 -8.90 2.11
N SER A 148 14.94 -8.47 2.78
CA SER A 148 13.62 -8.36 2.18
C SER A 148 13.51 -7.18 1.21
N ALA A 149 12.69 -7.34 0.18
CA ALA A 149 12.24 -6.22 -0.63
C ALA A 149 11.26 -5.33 0.17
N LEU A 150 11.16 -4.04 -0.17
CA LEU A 150 10.29 -3.10 0.53
C LEU A 150 9.51 -2.19 -0.41
N VAL A 151 8.21 -2.07 -0.15
CA VAL A 151 7.35 -1.00 -0.67
C VAL A 151 6.93 -0.12 0.50
N TRP A 152 7.13 1.20 0.40
CA TRP A 152 6.52 2.15 1.32
C TRP A 152 5.44 2.95 0.59
N VAL A 153 4.21 2.94 1.09
CA VAL A 153 3.11 3.73 0.50
C VAL A 153 3.19 5.15 1.03
N ASP A 154 3.28 6.15 0.16
CA ASP A 154 3.30 7.54 0.58
C ASP A 154 1.95 7.96 1.19
N THR A 155 1.94 9.04 1.97
CA THR A 155 0.80 9.44 2.78
C THR A 155 0.03 10.57 2.13
N TYR A 156 -1.30 10.61 2.36
CA TYR A 156 -2.15 11.72 1.95
C TYR A 156 -2.95 12.28 3.12
N PHE A 157 -3.02 13.63 3.22
CA PHE A 157 -3.82 14.34 4.20
C PHE A 157 -4.24 15.70 3.63
N ARG A 158 -5.49 15.80 3.13
CA ARG A 158 -6.02 16.96 2.41
C ARG A 158 -5.77 18.29 3.10
N ASP A 159 -6.00 18.33 4.42
CA ASP A 159 -5.97 19.58 5.17
C ASP A 159 -4.58 19.96 5.67
N ARG A 160 -3.55 19.15 5.36
CA ARG A 160 -2.16 19.37 5.81
C ARG A 160 -1.14 19.09 4.70
N PRO A 161 -1.30 19.67 3.49
CA PRO A 161 -0.44 19.34 2.35
C PRO A 161 1.04 19.64 2.59
N ASP A 162 1.38 20.79 3.19
CA ASP A 162 2.78 21.16 3.45
C ASP A 162 3.46 20.17 4.41
N GLN A 163 2.74 19.72 5.44
CA GLN A 163 3.28 18.76 6.41
C GLN A 163 3.38 17.36 5.82
N GLN A 164 2.40 16.96 5.01
CA GLN A 164 2.41 15.73 4.21
C GLN A 164 3.64 15.70 3.30
N ASP A 165 3.92 16.79 2.57
CA ASP A 165 5.05 16.88 1.65
C ASP A 165 6.40 16.70 2.35
N VAL A 166 6.54 17.23 3.57
CA VAL A 166 7.74 17.01 4.39
C VAL A 166 7.88 15.53 4.76
N VAL A 167 6.81 14.88 5.23
CA VAL A 167 6.82 13.46 5.59
C VAL A 167 7.17 12.61 4.36
N ASN A 168 6.48 12.82 3.24
CA ASN A 168 6.69 12.04 2.02
C ASN A 168 8.09 12.26 1.42
N THR A 169 8.64 13.47 1.49
CA THR A 169 10.01 13.74 1.05
C THR A 169 11.03 12.95 1.86
N ILE A 170 10.84 12.88 3.18
CA ILE A 170 11.73 12.12 4.06
C ILE A 170 11.57 10.61 3.80
N ILE A 171 10.35 10.11 3.65
CA ILE A 171 10.10 8.71 3.31
C ILE A 171 10.85 8.34 2.02
N ARG A 172 10.65 9.11 0.93
CA ARG A 172 11.32 8.86 -0.35
C ARG A 172 12.84 8.86 -0.24
N ASP A 173 13.41 9.84 0.48
CA ASP A 173 14.86 9.92 0.69
C ASP A 173 15.40 8.70 1.44
N ARG A 174 14.72 8.23 2.49
CA ARG A 174 15.17 7.11 3.30
C ARG A 174 14.97 5.76 2.61
N VAL A 175 13.83 5.55 1.96
CA VAL A 175 13.54 4.37 1.16
C VAL A 175 14.57 4.23 0.02
N ALA A 176 14.84 5.31 -0.71
CA ALA A 176 15.83 5.29 -1.79
C ALA A 176 17.26 4.89 -1.32
N ARG A 177 17.61 5.20 -0.07
CA ARG A 177 18.94 4.85 0.50
C ARG A 177 19.02 3.40 0.98
N ARG A 178 17.88 2.78 1.31
CA ARG A 178 17.86 1.40 1.75
C ARG A 178 18.28 0.43 0.64
N GLY A 179 17.93 0.74 -0.62
CA GLY A 179 18.06 -0.20 -1.73
C GLY A 179 16.99 -1.31 -1.68
N ASN A 180 16.81 -2.03 -2.77
CA ASN A 180 15.77 -3.07 -2.93
C ASN A 180 14.39 -2.60 -2.42
N SER A 181 14.06 -1.34 -2.70
CA SER A 181 12.87 -0.68 -2.14
C SER A 181 12.33 0.40 -3.06
N VAL A 182 11.02 0.62 -3.03
CA VAL A 182 10.32 1.66 -3.80
C VAL A 182 9.24 2.34 -2.96
N VAL A 183 8.81 3.52 -3.39
CA VAL A 183 7.64 4.21 -2.80
C VAL A 183 6.45 4.07 -3.74
N ALA A 184 5.34 3.53 -3.21
CA ALA A 184 4.07 3.48 -3.91
C ALA A 184 3.40 4.87 -3.87
N PRO A 185 3.04 5.45 -5.02
CA PRO A 185 2.64 6.86 -5.12
C PRO A 185 1.14 7.05 -4.86
N TRP A 186 0.66 6.76 -3.65
CA TRP A 186 -0.75 6.93 -3.28
C TRP A 186 -1.25 8.36 -3.51
N THR A 187 -0.41 9.37 -3.23
CA THR A 187 -0.75 10.78 -3.43
C THR A 187 -1.13 11.14 -4.87
N GLU A 188 -0.65 10.42 -5.86
CA GLU A 188 -0.97 10.66 -7.28
C GLU A 188 -2.38 10.17 -7.62
N PHE A 189 -2.88 9.17 -6.90
CA PHE A 189 -4.19 8.55 -7.17
C PHE A 189 -5.35 9.23 -6.44
N VAL A 190 -5.09 9.92 -5.33
CA VAL A 190 -6.12 10.58 -4.54
C VAL A 190 -6.72 11.82 -5.19
N ALA A 191 -6.14 12.32 -6.27
CA ALA A 191 -6.64 13.48 -7.03
C ALA A 191 -7.94 13.17 -7.80
N GLY A 192 -8.33 11.88 -7.92
CA GLY A 192 -9.58 11.47 -8.57
C GLY A 192 -10.81 11.82 -7.75
N ASP A 193 -11.89 12.23 -8.43
CA ASP A 193 -13.17 12.47 -7.80
C ASP A 193 -13.69 11.17 -7.14
N GLY A 194 -14.14 11.28 -5.89
CA GLY A 194 -14.74 10.16 -5.16
C GLY A 194 -13.75 9.18 -4.50
N VAL A 195 -12.44 9.34 -4.72
CA VAL A 195 -11.42 8.46 -4.11
C VAL A 195 -11.33 8.67 -2.59
N MET A 196 -11.43 9.90 -2.12
CA MET A 196 -11.32 10.20 -0.70
C MET A 196 -12.70 10.45 -0.07
N SER A 197 -12.88 10.02 1.16
CA SER A 197 -14.03 10.35 1.96
C SER A 197 -14.08 11.85 2.32
N SER A 198 -15.16 12.30 2.93
CA SER A 198 -15.36 13.73 3.27
C SER A 198 -14.33 14.25 4.28
N ASP A 199 -13.71 13.39 5.09
CA ASP A 199 -12.69 13.78 6.08
C ASP A 199 -11.33 14.11 5.46
N GLY A 200 -11.11 13.74 4.18
CA GLY A 200 -9.88 14.03 3.47
C GLY A 200 -8.64 13.27 3.93
N VAL A 201 -8.85 12.18 4.67
CA VAL A 201 -7.80 11.31 5.20
C VAL A 201 -8.05 9.86 4.79
N HIS A 202 -9.26 9.37 5.00
CA HIS A 202 -9.61 8.00 4.69
C HIS A 202 -10.14 7.87 3.26
N PRO A 203 -9.80 6.81 2.55
CA PRO A 203 -10.44 6.47 1.28
C PRO A 203 -11.95 6.27 1.42
N SER A 204 -12.69 6.54 0.36
CA SER A 204 -14.08 6.09 0.20
C SER A 204 -14.13 4.59 -0.10
N ASP A 205 -15.32 4.01 -0.29
CA ASP A 205 -15.46 2.62 -0.70
C ASP A 205 -14.75 2.33 -2.04
N ASP A 206 -14.82 3.27 -3.01
CA ASP A 206 -14.05 3.14 -4.27
C ASP A 206 -12.57 3.48 -4.05
N GLY A 207 -12.27 4.38 -3.12
CA GLY A 207 -10.91 4.70 -2.73
C GLY A 207 -10.16 3.54 -2.09
N THR A 208 -10.84 2.63 -1.36
CA THR A 208 -10.18 1.42 -0.82
C THR A 208 -9.69 0.49 -1.93
N LYS A 209 -10.46 0.38 -3.02
CA LYS A 209 -10.05 -0.38 -4.22
C LYS A 209 -8.89 0.30 -4.95
N ALA A 210 -8.93 1.64 -5.06
CA ALA A 210 -7.84 2.41 -5.64
C ALA A 210 -6.55 2.27 -4.82
N PHE A 211 -6.65 2.28 -3.49
CA PHE A 211 -5.52 2.03 -2.60
C PHE A 211 -4.93 0.63 -2.81
N ALA A 212 -5.78 -0.41 -2.81
CA ALA A 212 -5.36 -1.78 -3.09
C ALA A 212 -4.68 -1.90 -4.47
N PHE A 213 -5.24 -1.26 -5.50
CA PHE A 213 -4.65 -1.21 -6.84
C PHE A 213 -3.24 -0.60 -6.83
N VAL A 214 -3.03 0.56 -6.19
CA VAL A 214 -1.71 1.20 -6.12
C VAL A 214 -0.70 0.30 -5.42
N VAL A 215 -1.09 -0.30 -4.30
CA VAL A 215 -0.25 -1.22 -3.54
C VAL A 215 0.13 -2.43 -4.39
N THR A 216 -0.83 -3.10 -5.02
CA THR A 216 -0.60 -4.34 -5.76
C THR A 216 0.11 -4.10 -7.09
N GLU A 217 -0.15 -3.00 -7.80
CA GLU A 217 0.63 -2.67 -9.01
C GLU A 217 2.09 -2.32 -8.69
N THR A 218 2.34 -1.67 -7.55
CA THR A 218 3.72 -1.46 -7.09
C THR A 218 4.38 -2.78 -6.69
N THR A 219 3.65 -3.67 -6.02
CA THR A 219 4.10 -5.04 -5.68
C THR A 219 4.46 -5.82 -6.93
N ARG A 220 3.65 -5.72 -7.99
CA ARG A 220 3.87 -6.42 -9.26
C ARG A 220 5.25 -6.13 -9.85
N ALA A 221 5.82 -4.93 -9.65
CA ALA A 221 7.15 -4.60 -10.13
C ALA A 221 8.26 -5.49 -9.53
N PHE A 222 8.01 -6.12 -8.37
CA PHE A 222 8.91 -7.10 -7.74
C PHE A 222 8.62 -8.54 -8.18
N LEU A 223 7.43 -8.82 -8.71
CA LEU A 223 7.01 -10.15 -9.17
C LEU A 223 7.27 -10.37 -10.67
N ASP A 224 7.22 -9.32 -11.49
CA ASP A 224 7.45 -9.39 -12.93
C ASP A 224 8.94 -9.56 -13.25
N ARG A 225 9.28 -10.65 -13.89
CA ARG A 225 10.65 -11.10 -14.26
C ARG A 225 10.73 -11.48 -15.71
#